data_3d231fc693841720b5efce00fa6ccc1f
#
_entry.id   3d231fc693841720b5efce00fa6ccc1f
#
_cell.length_a   1.000
_cell.length_b   1.000
_cell.length_c   1.000
_cell.angle_alpha   90.00
_cell.angle_beta   90.00
_cell.angle_gamma   90.00
#
_symmetry.space_group_name_H-M   'P 1'
#
loop_
_entity.id
_entity.type
_entity.pdbx_description
1 polymer ?
#
loop_
_entity_poly.entity_id
_entity_poly.type
_entity_poly.pdbx_seq_one_letter_code
_entity_poly.pdbx_strand_id
1 'polypeptide(L)'
;MMAALSGMWRFLHWGPLTALSIIKVITLTTLYMNSMWWPPNASLGGFLNQGLFLLLSSVATYNYIMATLTGPGLLPKKWKPKDPKNEDELQFCKVCEGYKAPRSHHCRKCNRCVKKMDHHCPWINHCVGWSNHAYFTYFLGFSILGSFQASIILGFAFYRGVHRYWYLTHGYLHLATVQFTMTSIVMTIIAMGLAIGVVIALGMLLYIQLKSILKNQTSIEMWIVEKAIYRRYCNPDEEEFVYPYDLGWQRNLRHVFNKKLLEKGAGIVWPVVEGCDQYTLTREQIAQKAEKRARTKTFRCIRPATGHFLPLFSQGLRVCLSPPCSDEARIRLEPGDVIKVTRFRQHWLFGERVVPDVELHHPELQRKGPIRGWFPCRCAIELIQPKEYYYADYTDQSEEGEADSGGGHQHVTVNNEKANIATNSVPKMSKKALANGNCKQPTLNGQKKKNK
;
A
#
# COMPACT_ATOMS: atom_id res chain seq x y z
N MET A 1 21.11 21.03 -10.45
CA MET A 1 21.97 20.91 -9.26
C MET A 1 21.15 20.75 -7.98
N MET A 2 20.20 21.61 -7.63
CA MET A 2 19.38 21.47 -6.40
C MET A 2 18.57 20.16 -6.31
N ALA A 3 17.99 19.65 -7.42
CA ALA A 3 17.24 18.40 -7.41
C ALA A 3 18.13 17.15 -7.16
N ALA A 4 19.37 17.18 -7.61
CA ALA A 4 20.35 16.12 -7.34
C ALA A 4 20.81 16.13 -5.87
N LEU A 5 21.04 17.31 -5.31
CA LEU A 5 21.38 17.47 -3.89
C LEU A 5 20.23 16.99 -2.97
N SER A 6 18.99 17.32 -3.28
CA SER A 6 17.83 16.82 -2.51
C SER A 6 17.69 15.30 -2.58
N GLY A 7 18.13 14.65 -3.66
CA GLY A 7 18.17 13.20 -3.80
C GLY A 7 19.19 12.54 -2.87
N MET A 8 20.35 13.18 -2.65
CA MET A 8 21.41 12.63 -1.80
C MET A 8 21.03 12.55 -0.33
N TRP A 9 20.26 13.50 0.19
CA TRP A 9 19.76 13.48 1.58
C TRP A 9 18.93 12.24 1.90
N ARG A 10 18.34 11.56 0.88
CA ARG A 10 17.59 10.33 1.08
C ARG A 10 18.45 9.20 1.59
N PHE A 11 19.75 9.17 1.22
CA PHE A 11 20.70 8.15 1.68
C PHE A 11 21.07 8.28 3.16
N LEU A 12 20.83 9.43 3.79
CA LEU A 12 21.08 9.62 5.21
C LEU A 12 19.96 9.07 6.11
N HIS A 13 18.89 8.52 5.52
CA HIS A 13 17.84 7.83 6.28
C HIS A 13 18.29 6.42 6.67
N TRP A 14 17.82 5.93 7.82
CA TRP A 14 18.20 4.62 8.34
C TRP A 14 18.04 3.47 7.31
N GLY A 15 16.99 3.47 6.51
CA GLY A 15 16.72 2.41 5.52
C GLY A 15 17.82 2.30 4.46
N PRO A 16 18.11 3.36 3.69
CA PRO A 16 19.22 3.34 2.74
C PRO A 16 20.59 3.09 3.37
N LEU A 17 20.89 3.65 4.54
CA LEU A 17 22.13 3.39 5.25
C LEU A 17 22.26 1.89 5.58
N THR A 18 21.23 1.27 6.12
CA THR A 18 21.24 -0.17 6.43
C THR A 18 21.36 -1.02 5.17
N ALA A 19 20.62 -0.70 4.10
CA ALA A 19 20.72 -1.45 2.85
C ALA A 19 22.13 -1.39 2.24
N LEU A 20 22.73 -0.20 2.17
CA LEU A 20 24.10 -0.04 1.68
C LEU A 20 25.13 -0.74 2.58
N SER A 21 24.93 -0.72 3.90
CA SER A 21 25.80 -1.43 4.85
C SER A 21 25.72 -2.95 4.63
N ILE A 22 24.53 -3.51 4.44
CA ILE A 22 24.35 -4.94 4.12
C ILE A 22 25.06 -5.30 2.82
N ILE A 23 24.83 -4.54 1.74
CA ILE A 23 25.50 -4.73 0.45
C ILE A 23 27.03 -4.71 0.64
N LYS A 24 27.54 -3.70 1.34
CA LYS A 24 29.00 -3.53 1.57
C LYS A 24 29.57 -4.70 2.38
N VAL A 25 28.93 -5.12 3.47
CA VAL A 25 29.40 -6.22 4.32
C VAL A 25 29.44 -7.52 3.51
N ILE A 26 28.36 -7.88 2.81
CA ILE A 26 28.33 -9.09 1.98
C ILE A 26 29.43 -9.01 0.90
N THR A 27 29.52 -7.90 0.17
CA THR A 27 30.46 -7.77 -0.95
C THR A 27 31.91 -7.86 -0.50
N LEU A 28 32.31 -7.07 0.49
CA LEU A 28 33.71 -7.04 0.93
C LEU A 28 34.13 -8.35 1.58
N THR A 29 33.28 -8.96 2.42
CA THR A 29 33.60 -10.24 3.05
C THR A 29 33.69 -11.37 2.02
N THR A 30 32.77 -11.38 1.04
CA THR A 30 32.80 -12.39 -0.04
C THR A 30 34.07 -12.26 -0.89
N LEU A 31 34.45 -11.03 -1.28
CA LEU A 31 35.67 -10.82 -2.04
C LEU A 31 36.93 -11.26 -1.26
N TYR A 32 36.99 -10.90 0.02
CA TYR A 32 38.10 -11.30 0.89
C TYR A 32 38.20 -12.82 1.05
N MET A 33 37.08 -13.50 1.30
CA MET A 33 37.04 -14.95 1.43
C MET A 33 37.33 -15.66 0.10
N ASN A 34 36.80 -15.13 -1.02
CA ASN A 34 37.04 -15.67 -2.35
C ASN A 34 38.55 -15.60 -2.73
N SER A 35 39.23 -14.53 -2.35
CA SER A 35 40.66 -14.40 -2.60
C SER A 35 41.51 -15.47 -1.90
N MET A 36 41.05 -16.02 -0.78
CA MET A 36 41.71 -17.13 -0.08
C MET A 36 41.23 -18.50 -0.57
N TRP A 37 39.95 -18.68 -0.83
CA TRP A 37 39.37 -19.98 -1.20
C TRP A 37 39.58 -20.35 -2.68
N TRP A 38 39.35 -19.40 -3.58
CA TRP A 38 39.49 -19.57 -5.02
C TRP A 38 40.04 -18.30 -5.65
N PRO A 39 41.34 -18.05 -5.48
CA PRO A 39 41.99 -16.83 -5.92
C PRO A 39 41.77 -16.57 -7.42
N PRO A 40 41.41 -15.34 -7.82
CA PRO A 40 41.11 -15.02 -9.23
C PRO A 40 42.33 -15.15 -10.16
N ASN A 41 43.52 -15.05 -9.62
CA ASN A 41 44.80 -15.18 -10.34
C ASN A 41 45.32 -16.62 -10.42
N ALA A 42 44.70 -17.57 -9.71
CA ALA A 42 45.14 -18.96 -9.69
C ALA A 42 44.53 -19.80 -10.83
N SER A 43 43.40 -19.41 -11.36
CA SER A 43 42.70 -20.14 -12.43
C SER A 43 41.71 -19.27 -13.18
N LEU A 44 41.41 -19.65 -14.44
CA LEU A 44 40.34 -19.00 -15.22
C LEU A 44 38.97 -19.09 -14.50
N GLY A 45 38.71 -20.23 -13.83
CA GLY A 45 37.47 -20.41 -13.06
C GLY A 45 37.37 -19.43 -11.89
N GLY A 46 38.47 -19.22 -11.13
CA GLY A 46 38.50 -18.23 -10.05
C GLY A 46 38.28 -16.82 -10.57
N PHE A 47 38.91 -16.46 -11.70
CA PHE A 47 38.75 -15.17 -12.34
C PHE A 47 37.26 -14.94 -12.78
N LEU A 48 36.66 -15.92 -13.44
CA LEU A 48 35.26 -15.84 -13.89
C LEU A 48 34.28 -15.77 -12.70
N ASN A 49 34.51 -16.59 -11.66
CA ASN A 49 33.66 -16.57 -10.45
C ASN A 49 33.68 -15.21 -9.77
N GLN A 50 34.87 -14.61 -9.56
CA GLN A 50 34.97 -13.29 -8.95
C GLN A 50 34.42 -12.17 -9.86
N GLY A 51 34.68 -12.27 -11.17
CA GLY A 51 34.15 -11.34 -12.17
C GLY A 51 32.62 -11.34 -12.20
N LEU A 52 31.99 -12.53 -12.18
CA LEU A 52 30.55 -12.67 -12.11
C LEU A 52 29.99 -12.04 -10.83
N PHE A 53 30.62 -12.33 -9.69
CA PHE A 53 30.19 -11.77 -8.40
C PHE A 53 30.27 -10.24 -8.38
N LEU A 54 31.36 -9.67 -8.87
CA LEU A 54 31.52 -8.21 -8.99
C LEU A 54 30.49 -7.60 -9.93
N LEU A 55 30.22 -8.24 -11.06
CA LEU A 55 29.18 -7.80 -12.00
C LEU A 55 27.79 -7.77 -11.32
N LEU A 56 27.37 -8.87 -10.68
CA LEU A 56 26.08 -8.96 -10.01
C LEU A 56 25.95 -7.92 -8.89
N SER A 57 26.99 -7.77 -8.04
CA SER A 57 27.00 -6.80 -6.95
C SER A 57 26.98 -5.35 -7.48
N SER A 58 27.72 -5.06 -8.55
CA SER A 58 27.72 -3.74 -9.17
C SER A 58 26.40 -3.37 -9.80
N VAL A 59 25.79 -4.31 -10.55
CA VAL A 59 24.47 -4.10 -11.17
C VAL A 59 23.39 -3.95 -10.10
N ALA A 60 23.42 -4.73 -9.03
CA ALA A 60 22.50 -4.59 -7.90
C ALA A 60 22.65 -3.19 -7.25
N THR A 61 23.87 -2.76 -6.96
CA THR A 61 24.17 -1.46 -6.35
C THR A 61 23.76 -0.31 -7.27
N TYR A 62 24.04 -0.40 -8.56
CA TYR A 62 23.62 0.60 -9.56
C TYR A 62 22.09 0.75 -9.57
N ASN A 63 21.35 -0.37 -9.67
CA ASN A 63 19.90 -0.33 -9.72
C ASN A 63 19.28 0.16 -8.40
N TYR A 64 19.91 -0.15 -7.26
CA TYR A 64 19.54 0.39 -5.95
C TYR A 64 19.67 1.92 -5.91
N ILE A 65 20.81 2.44 -6.35
CA ILE A 65 21.07 3.88 -6.42
C ILE A 65 20.07 4.55 -7.38
N MET A 66 19.84 3.96 -8.55
CA MET A 66 18.90 4.49 -9.53
C MET A 66 17.46 4.45 -9.03
N ALA A 67 17.03 3.40 -8.34
CA ALA A 67 15.69 3.34 -7.72
C ALA A 67 15.47 4.44 -6.69
N THR A 68 16.53 4.79 -5.93
CA THR A 68 16.51 5.84 -4.91
C THR A 68 16.51 7.25 -5.51
N LEU A 69 17.35 7.50 -6.51
CA LEU A 69 17.57 8.84 -7.10
C LEU A 69 16.51 9.24 -8.13
N THR A 70 16.14 8.30 -9.03
CA THR A 70 15.16 8.60 -10.11
C THR A 70 13.82 9.06 -9.57
N GLY A 71 13.44 8.57 -8.39
CA GLY A 71 12.13 8.84 -7.83
C GLY A 71 11.01 8.09 -8.54
N PRO A 72 9.77 8.14 -8.01
CA PRO A 72 8.67 7.29 -8.45
C PRO A 72 7.82 7.90 -9.60
N GLY A 73 8.14 9.09 -10.07
CA GLY A 73 7.26 9.87 -10.94
C GLY A 73 6.17 10.61 -10.15
N LEU A 74 6.50 11.82 -9.70
CA LEU A 74 5.58 12.66 -8.95
C LEU A 74 4.56 13.32 -9.90
N LEU A 75 3.29 13.35 -9.47
CA LEU A 75 2.28 14.14 -10.16
C LEU A 75 2.50 15.64 -9.83
N PRO A 76 2.40 16.56 -10.80
CA PRO A 76 2.48 17.99 -10.51
C PRO A 76 1.48 18.41 -9.41
N LYS A 77 1.83 19.38 -8.57
CA LYS A 77 0.86 20.01 -7.67
C LYS A 77 -0.19 20.72 -8.50
N LYS A 78 -1.42 20.77 -7.99
CA LYS A 78 -2.57 21.42 -8.65
C LYS A 78 -2.88 20.83 -10.04
N TRP A 79 -2.47 19.56 -10.27
CA TRP A 79 -2.76 18.88 -11.53
C TRP A 79 -4.26 18.77 -11.77
N LYS A 80 -4.69 19.07 -13.00
CA LYS A 80 -6.06 18.91 -13.47
C LYS A 80 -6.08 18.10 -14.76
N PRO A 81 -7.16 17.36 -15.05
CA PRO A 81 -7.34 16.71 -16.35
C PRO A 81 -7.42 17.76 -17.46
N LYS A 82 -7.07 17.39 -18.68
CA LYS A 82 -7.16 18.29 -19.85
C LYS A 82 -8.59 18.66 -20.17
N ASP A 83 -9.52 17.72 -20.05
CA ASP A 83 -10.96 17.92 -20.23
C ASP A 83 -11.61 18.07 -18.85
N PRO A 84 -12.26 19.21 -18.56
CA PRO A 84 -12.96 19.47 -17.30
C PRO A 84 -14.05 18.43 -16.98
N LYS A 85 -14.68 17.83 -17.99
CA LYS A 85 -15.71 16.77 -17.80
C LYS A 85 -15.18 15.55 -17.05
N ASN A 86 -13.87 15.33 -17.10
CA ASN A 86 -13.23 14.20 -16.41
C ASN A 86 -12.91 14.51 -14.93
N GLU A 87 -13.20 15.70 -14.42
CA GLU A 87 -12.97 16.04 -13.00
C GLU A 87 -13.85 15.21 -12.07
N ASP A 88 -15.08 14.92 -12.47
CA ASP A 88 -16.05 14.12 -11.69
C ASP A 88 -15.63 12.64 -11.58
N GLU A 89 -14.85 12.15 -12.56
CA GLU A 89 -14.32 10.79 -12.58
C GLU A 89 -13.07 10.61 -11.68
N LEU A 90 -12.54 11.71 -11.15
CA LEU A 90 -11.27 11.72 -10.44
C LEU A 90 -11.43 12.12 -8.97
N GLN A 91 -10.53 11.59 -8.15
CA GLN A 91 -10.46 11.98 -6.75
C GLN A 91 -9.61 13.22 -6.56
N PHE A 92 -10.12 14.20 -5.84
CA PHE A 92 -9.35 15.36 -5.44
C PHE A 92 -8.41 15.08 -4.26
N CYS A 93 -7.20 15.63 -4.29
CA CYS A 93 -6.21 15.55 -3.22
C CYS A 93 -6.08 16.93 -2.55
N LYS A 94 -6.62 17.06 -1.33
CA LYS A 94 -6.55 18.33 -0.56
C LYS A 94 -5.12 18.79 -0.28
N VAL A 95 -4.17 17.85 -0.07
CA VAL A 95 -2.76 18.17 0.24
C VAL A 95 -1.98 18.65 -0.99
N CYS A 96 -2.27 18.09 -2.16
CA CYS A 96 -1.64 18.52 -3.42
C CYS A 96 -2.44 19.57 -4.17
N GLU A 97 -3.64 19.92 -3.66
CA GLU A 97 -4.58 20.90 -4.21
C GLU A 97 -4.93 20.63 -5.69
N GLY A 98 -5.08 19.35 -6.05
CA GLY A 98 -5.34 18.95 -7.43
C GLY A 98 -5.94 17.56 -7.53
N TYR A 99 -6.38 17.18 -8.73
CA TYR A 99 -6.93 15.88 -8.98
C TYR A 99 -5.85 14.80 -9.02
N LYS A 100 -6.22 13.56 -8.75
CA LYS A 100 -5.35 12.40 -8.88
C LYS A 100 -5.56 11.81 -10.26
N ALA A 101 -4.54 11.83 -11.10
CA ALA A 101 -4.57 11.12 -12.38
C ALA A 101 -4.88 9.62 -12.16
N PRO A 102 -5.42 8.90 -13.15
CA PRO A 102 -5.64 7.46 -13.07
C PRO A 102 -4.40 6.73 -12.53
N ARG A 103 -4.59 5.76 -11.64
CA ARG A 103 -3.53 4.99 -10.96
C ARG A 103 -2.62 5.81 -10.04
N SER A 104 -2.94 7.09 -9.76
CA SER A 104 -2.13 7.94 -8.88
C SER A 104 -2.69 7.97 -7.47
N HIS A 105 -1.78 7.88 -6.47
CA HIS A 105 -2.16 7.91 -5.06
C HIS A 105 -1.26 8.88 -4.28
N HIS A 106 -1.82 9.51 -3.23
CA HIS A 106 -1.06 10.38 -2.33
C HIS A 106 -0.29 9.58 -1.29
N CYS A 107 1.02 9.73 -1.29
CA CYS A 107 1.89 9.17 -0.26
C CYS A 107 2.06 10.16 0.90
N ARG A 108 1.66 9.77 2.11
CA ARG A 108 1.82 10.61 3.31
C ARG A 108 3.28 10.84 3.69
N LYS A 109 4.17 9.85 3.47
CA LYS A 109 5.60 9.96 3.77
C LYS A 109 6.32 10.89 2.81
N CYS A 110 6.02 10.80 1.50
CA CYS A 110 6.58 11.69 0.48
C CYS A 110 5.84 13.03 0.40
N ASN A 111 4.67 13.14 1.03
CA ASN A 111 3.76 14.30 1.00
C ASN A 111 3.41 14.79 -0.41
N ARG A 112 3.31 13.86 -1.37
CA ARG A 112 3.02 14.11 -2.80
C ARG A 112 2.18 12.99 -3.41
N CYS A 113 1.43 13.33 -4.45
CA CYS A 113 0.80 12.34 -5.32
C CYS A 113 1.85 11.71 -6.24
N VAL A 114 1.80 10.38 -6.37
CA VAL A 114 2.74 9.56 -7.13
C VAL A 114 1.98 8.82 -8.22
N LYS A 115 2.49 8.88 -9.46
CA LYS A 115 1.93 8.19 -10.64
C LYS A 115 2.16 6.68 -10.56
N LYS A 116 1.12 5.88 -10.85
CA LYS A 116 1.16 4.41 -10.74
C LYS A 116 1.84 3.96 -9.45
N MET A 117 1.37 4.51 -8.33
CA MET A 117 1.98 4.23 -7.03
C MET A 117 1.77 2.78 -6.63
N ASP A 118 2.88 2.06 -6.37
CA ASP A 118 2.82 0.72 -5.82
C ASP A 118 2.83 0.76 -4.28
N HIS A 119 3.93 1.21 -3.67
CA HIS A 119 4.07 1.37 -2.23
C HIS A 119 5.13 2.42 -1.88
N HIS A 120 5.19 2.85 -0.60
CA HIS A 120 6.33 3.59 -0.07
C HIS A 120 7.32 2.60 0.55
N CYS A 121 8.54 2.59 0.03
CA CYS A 121 9.60 1.68 0.49
C CYS A 121 10.59 2.43 1.41
N PRO A 122 10.68 2.08 2.70
CA PRO A 122 11.61 2.73 3.62
C PRO A 122 13.08 2.44 3.28
N TRP A 123 13.35 1.31 2.62
CA TRP A 123 14.70 0.91 2.22
C TRP A 123 15.33 1.79 1.14
N ILE A 124 14.53 2.41 0.28
CA ILE A 124 14.97 3.44 -0.69
C ILE A 124 14.56 4.84 -0.26
N ASN A 125 13.92 4.97 0.91
CA ASN A 125 13.34 6.22 1.44
C ASN A 125 12.51 6.98 0.40
N HIS A 126 11.76 6.24 -0.42
CA HIS A 126 10.92 6.78 -1.48
C HIS A 126 9.78 5.81 -1.86
N CYS A 127 8.81 6.28 -2.64
CA CYS A 127 7.84 5.39 -3.24
C CYS A 127 8.44 4.63 -4.42
N VAL A 128 7.94 3.41 -4.62
CA VAL A 128 8.02 2.68 -5.89
C VAL A 128 6.80 3.06 -6.71
N GLY A 129 7.01 3.50 -7.94
CA GLY A 129 5.97 3.97 -8.83
C GLY A 129 6.41 3.98 -10.29
N TRP A 130 5.72 4.72 -11.13
CA TRP A 130 5.85 4.69 -12.58
C TRP A 130 7.30 4.79 -13.11
N SER A 131 8.15 5.68 -12.56
CA SER A 131 9.48 5.94 -13.16
C SER A 131 10.59 5.05 -12.62
N ASN A 132 10.48 4.51 -11.39
CA ASN A 132 11.56 3.75 -10.76
C ASN A 132 11.24 2.28 -10.53
N HIS A 133 10.06 1.80 -10.95
CA HIS A 133 9.63 0.41 -10.74
C HIS A 133 10.59 -0.62 -11.37
N ALA A 134 11.07 -0.36 -12.59
CA ALA A 134 12.04 -1.23 -13.26
C ALA A 134 13.36 -1.34 -12.48
N TYR A 135 13.94 -0.21 -12.08
CA TYR A 135 15.17 -0.19 -11.27
C TYR A 135 15.00 -0.93 -9.95
N PHE A 136 13.85 -0.74 -9.29
CA PHE A 136 13.54 -1.46 -8.05
C PHE A 136 13.48 -2.97 -8.29
N THR A 137 12.83 -3.42 -9.36
CA THR A 137 12.71 -4.85 -9.70
C THR A 137 14.06 -5.46 -10.08
N TYR A 138 14.88 -4.77 -10.87
CA TYR A 138 16.25 -5.20 -11.18
C TYR A 138 17.12 -5.27 -9.93
N PHE A 139 17.02 -4.28 -9.04
CA PHE A 139 17.72 -4.32 -7.75
C PHE A 139 17.38 -5.61 -6.97
N LEU A 140 16.11 -5.96 -6.85
CA LEU A 140 15.70 -7.20 -6.18
C LEU A 140 16.32 -8.43 -6.84
N GLY A 141 16.18 -8.56 -8.16
CA GLY A 141 16.68 -9.72 -8.90
C GLY A 141 18.18 -9.90 -8.80
N PHE A 142 18.95 -8.85 -9.05
CA PHE A 142 20.42 -8.92 -9.00
C PHE A 142 20.96 -9.06 -7.58
N SER A 143 20.27 -8.49 -6.56
CA SER A 143 20.64 -8.71 -5.16
C SER A 143 20.45 -10.16 -4.73
N ILE A 144 19.38 -10.83 -5.19
CA ILE A 144 19.15 -12.26 -4.93
C ILE A 144 20.25 -13.10 -5.58
N LEU A 145 20.54 -12.86 -6.86
CA LEU A 145 21.58 -13.62 -7.59
C LEU A 145 22.97 -13.45 -6.96
N GLY A 146 23.36 -12.19 -6.66
CA GLY A 146 24.63 -11.89 -6.03
C GLY A 146 24.75 -12.46 -4.61
N SER A 147 23.68 -12.37 -3.81
CA SER A 147 23.68 -12.93 -2.45
C SER A 147 23.65 -14.46 -2.45
N PHE A 148 22.99 -15.08 -3.42
CA PHE A 148 23.02 -16.53 -3.60
C PHE A 148 24.44 -17.02 -3.93
N GLN A 149 25.12 -16.38 -4.88
CA GLN A 149 26.53 -16.67 -5.19
C GLN A 149 27.41 -16.42 -3.97
N ALA A 150 27.22 -15.30 -3.24
CA ALA A 150 27.94 -15.02 -2.00
C ALA A 150 27.78 -16.13 -0.96
N SER A 151 26.55 -16.64 -0.78
CA SER A 151 26.28 -17.72 0.17
C SER A 151 27.07 -18.99 -0.17
N ILE A 152 27.20 -19.32 -1.46
CA ILE A 152 27.99 -20.46 -1.93
C ILE A 152 29.49 -20.23 -1.65
N ILE A 153 30.02 -19.07 -2.05
CA ILE A 153 31.44 -18.73 -1.85
C ILE A 153 31.82 -18.76 -0.37
N LEU A 154 31.00 -18.08 0.46
CA LEU A 154 31.24 -18.00 1.90
C LEU A 154 31.10 -19.37 2.58
N GLY A 155 30.14 -20.21 2.14
CA GLY A 155 29.95 -21.56 2.63
C GLY A 155 31.14 -22.46 2.35
N PHE A 156 31.66 -22.46 1.12
CA PHE A 156 32.87 -23.21 0.77
C PHE A 156 34.13 -22.68 1.46
N ALA A 157 34.30 -21.38 1.54
CA ALA A 157 35.41 -20.76 2.26
C ALA A 157 35.36 -21.13 3.75
N PHE A 158 34.18 -21.07 4.36
CA PHE A 158 33.98 -21.47 5.76
C PHE A 158 34.30 -22.95 5.99
N TYR A 159 33.78 -23.83 5.14
CA TYR A 159 34.07 -25.26 5.22
C TYR A 159 35.57 -25.54 5.14
N ARG A 160 36.29 -24.97 4.16
CA ARG A 160 37.72 -25.16 4.02
C ARG A 160 38.53 -24.57 5.18
N GLY A 161 38.12 -23.42 5.72
CA GLY A 161 38.76 -22.80 6.87
C GLY A 161 38.63 -23.63 8.15
N VAL A 162 37.46 -24.21 8.40
CA VAL A 162 37.23 -25.09 9.56
C VAL A 162 38.00 -26.39 9.43
N HIS A 163 38.05 -27.00 8.22
CA HIS A 163 38.79 -28.24 7.97
C HIS A 163 40.25 -28.05 7.51
N ARG A 164 40.79 -26.83 7.70
CA ARG A 164 42.16 -26.49 7.24
C ARG A 164 43.22 -27.49 7.68
N TYR A 165 43.21 -27.92 8.96
CA TYR A 165 44.14 -28.91 9.50
C TYR A 165 44.03 -30.23 8.75
N TRP A 166 42.86 -30.71 8.50
CA TRP A 166 42.61 -31.96 7.75
C TRP A 166 43.21 -31.88 6.33
N TYR A 167 42.99 -30.77 5.61
CA TYR A 167 43.54 -30.58 4.26
C TYR A 167 45.10 -30.58 4.27
N LEU A 168 45.73 -30.00 5.26
CA LEU A 168 47.18 -29.94 5.38
C LEU A 168 47.79 -31.30 5.70
N THR A 169 47.11 -32.15 6.51
CA THR A 169 47.64 -33.45 6.95
C THR A 169 47.41 -34.58 5.95
N HIS A 170 46.41 -34.45 5.04
CA HIS A 170 46.08 -35.48 4.07
C HIS A 170 46.62 -35.22 2.64
N GLY A 171 47.65 -34.40 2.52
CA GLY A 171 48.38 -34.21 1.25
C GLY A 171 47.74 -33.26 0.23
N TYR A 172 46.68 -32.54 0.61
CA TYR A 172 46.02 -31.56 -0.28
C TYR A 172 46.70 -30.18 -0.28
N LEU A 173 48.06 -30.13 -0.24
CA LEU A 173 48.87 -28.95 -0.18
C LEU A 173 48.76 -28.03 -1.41
N HIS A 174 48.32 -28.56 -2.54
CA HIS A 174 48.08 -27.84 -3.78
C HIS A 174 46.80 -26.98 -3.76
N LEU A 175 45.90 -27.22 -2.80
CA LEU A 175 44.68 -26.45 -2.67
C LEU A 175 44.90 -25.18 -1.88
N ALA A 176 44.26 -24.08 -2.31
CA ALA A 176 44.29 -22.82 -1.59
C ALA A 176 43.77 -22.98 -0.16
N THR A 177 44.51 -22.52 0.83
CA THR A 177 44.17 -22.64 2.25
C THR A 177 43.46 -21.40 2.74
N VAL A 178 42.34 -21.58 3.43
CA VAL A 178 41.64 -20.49 4.12
C VAL A 178 42.15 -20.41 5.56
N GLN A 179 42.70 -19.24 5.93
CA GLN A 179 43.15 -18.98 7.29
C GLN A 179 42.18 -18.01 7.96
N PHE A 180 41.58 -18.45 9.06
CA PHE A 180 40.72 -17.60 9.85
C PHE A 180 41.48 -16.86 10.94
N THR A 181 41.24 -15.55 11.02
CA THR A 181 41.41 -14.78 12.25
C THR A 181 40.08 -14.68 12.98
N MET A 182 40.03 -14.31 14.25
CA MET A 182 38.78 -14.13 14.99
C MET A 182 37.85 -13.16 14.29
N THR A 183 38.36 -12.06 13.75
CA THR A 183 37.61 -11.09 12.99
C THR A 183 37.03 -11.69 11.72
N SER A 184 37.82 -12.42 10.94
CA SER A 184 37.36 -12.96 9.65
C SER A 184 36.33 -14.08 9.80
N ILE A 185 36.41 -14.92 10.85
CA ILE A 185 35.38 -15.94 11.10
C ILE A 185 34.04 -15.30 11.49
N VAL A 186 34.05 -14.29 12.38
CA VAL A 186 32.84 -13.57 12.79
C VAL A 186 32.21 -12.86 11.59
N MET A 187 33.03 -12.15 10.78
CA MET A 187 32.51 -11.46 9.59
C MET A 187 31.97 -12.44 8.54
N THR A 188 32.60 -13.61 8.38
CA THR A 188 32.10 -14.65 7.45
C THR A 188 30.73 -15.19 7.90
N ILE A 189 30.55 -15.47 9.18
CA ILE A 189 29.27 -15.95 9.72
C ILE A 189 28.17 -14.88 9.54
N ILE A 190 28.48 -13.62 9.88
CA ILE A 190 27.55 -12.50 9.71
C ILE A 190 27.19 -12.31 8.23
N ALA A 191 28.18 -12.24 7.34
CA ALA A 191 27.94 -12.03 5.92
C ALA A 191 27.16 -13.19 5.27
N MET A 192 27.44 -14.43 5.66
CA MET A 192 26.72 -15.60 5.20
C MET A 192 25.25 -15.57 5.67
N GLY A 193 25.01 -15.26 6.94
CA GLY A 193 23.65 -15.12 7.48
C GLY A 193 22.89 -14.00 6.80
N LEU A 194 23.52 -12.83 6.57
CA LEU A 194 22.93 -11.73 5.81
C LEU A 194 22.63 -12.14 4.36
N ALA A 195 23.54 -12.82 3.68
CA ALA A 195 23.37 -13.23 2.29
C ALA A 195 22.18 -14.19 2.14
N ILE A 196 22.08 -15.21 3.01
CA ILE A 196 20.94 -16.14 3.04
C ILE A 196 19.64 -15.39 3.37
N GLY A 197 19.67 -14.50 4.36
CA GLY A 197 18.52 -13.67 4.73
C GLY A 197 18.04 -12.77 3.59
N VAL A 198 18.95 -12.19 2.84
CA VAL A 198 18.63 -11.38 1.63
C VAL A 198 17.98 -12.25 0.56
N VAL A 199 18.51 -13.45 0.27
CA VAL A 199 17.92 -14.37 -0.72
C VAL A 199 16.47 -14.68 -0.36
N ILE A 200 16.18 -15.01 0.89
CA ILE A 200 14.84 -15.37 1.34
C ILE A 200 13.91 -14.14 1.32
N ALA A 201 14.32 -13.04 1.96
CA ALA A 201 13.47 -11.86 2.12
C ALA A 201 13.19 -11.16 0.78
N LEU A 202 14.24 -10.91 -0.03
CA LEU A 202 14.06 -10.28 -1.33
C LEU A 202 13.46 -11.26 -2.36
N GLY A 203 13.67 -12.56 -2.23
CA GLY A 203 13.02 -13.59 -3.04
C GLY A 203 11.50 -13.54 -2.90
N MET A 204 11.00 -13.48 -1.67
CA MET A 204 9.57 -13.32 -1.41
C MET A 204 9.05 -12.00 -2.00
N LEU A 205 9.78 -10.90 -1.81
CA LEU A 205 9.40 -9.59 -2.33
C LEU A 205 9.41 -9.56 -3.86
N LEU A 206 10.41 -10.15 -4.50
CA LEU A 206 10.48 -10.27 -5.96
C LEU A 206 9.31 -11.07 -6.52
N TYR A 207 8.94 -12.19 -5.88
CA TYR A 207 7.76 -12.96 -6.27
C TYR A 207 6.49 -12.11 -6.26
N ILE A 208 6.27 -11.32 -5.20
CA ILE A 208 5.11 -10.40 -5.10
C ILE A 208 5.18 -9.34 -6.22
N GLN A 209 6.36 -8.75 -6.46
CA GLN A 209 6.55 -7.75 -7.50
C GLN A 209 6.33 -8.31 -8.90
N LEU A 210 6.86 -9.49 -9.21
CA LEU A 210 6.64 -10.13 -10.51
C LEU A 210 5.16 -10.46 -10.74
N LYS A 211 4.46 -10.96 -9.72
CA LYS A 211 3.01 -11.21 -9.79
C LYS A 211 2.24 -9.91 -10.08
N SER A 212 2.62 -8.81 -9.44
CA SER A 212 2.07 -7.47 -9.65
C SER A 212 2.32 -6.98 -11.09
N ILE A 213 3.55 -7.12 -11.57
CA ILE A 213 3.97 -6.70 -12.91
C ILE A 213 3.25 -7.52 -14.00
N LEU A 214 3.19 -8.85 -13.84
CA LEU A 214 2.53 -9.75 -14.80
C LEU A 214 1.04 -9.45 -14.98
N LYS A 215 0.37 -8.96 -13.94
CA LYS A 215 -1.03 -8.51 -13.99
C LYS A 215 -1.17 -7.01 -14.23
N ASN A 216 -0.07 -6.28 -14.39
CA ASN A 216 -0.02 -4.81 -14.42
C ASN A 216 -0.85 -4.16 -13.31
N GLN A 217 -0.83 -4.75 -12.12
CA GLN A 217 -1.65 -4.38 -10.97
C GLN A 217 -0.74 -4.01 -9.79
N THR A 218 -0.81 -2.76 -9.33
CA THR A 218 -0.04 -2.32 -8.15
C THR A 218 -0.59 -2.91 -6.86
N SER A 219 0.23 -2.93 -5.81
CA SER A 219 -0.22 -3.40 -4.48
C SER A 219 -1.47 -2.66 -3.98
N ILE A 220 -1.58 -1.37 -4.29
CA ILE A 220 -2.78 -0.58 -3.93
C ILE A 220 -3.99 -1.01 -4.76
N GLU A 221 -3.81 -1.21 -6.06
CA GLU A 221 -4.87 -1.63 -6.98
C GLU A 221 -5.38 -3.02 -6.65
N MET A 222 -4.49 -3.93 -6.22
CA MET A 222 -4.88 -5.27 -5.76
C MET A 222 -5.92 -5.21 -4.62
N TRP A 223 -5.72 -4.32 -3.64
CA TRP A 223 -6.68 -4.11 -2.55
C TRP A 223 -8.01 -3.52 -3.02
N ILE A 224 -8.01 -2.67 -4.05
CA ILE A 224 -9.24 -2.11 -4.63
C ILE A 224 -10.01 -3.20 -5.35
N VAL A 225 -9.33 -4.01 -6.17
CA VAL A 225 -9.92 -5.12 -6.93
C VAL A 225 -10.48 -6.20 -6.00
N GLU A 226 -9.73 -6.61 -4.98
CA GLU A 226 -10.19 -7.59 -4.00
C GLU A 226 -11.49 -7.14 -3.32
N LYS A 227 -11.58 -5.87 -2.94
CA LYS A 227 -12.82 -5.30 -2.39
C LYS A 227 -13.94 -5.20 -3.42
N ALA A 228 -13.63 -4.91 -4.68
CA ALA A 228 -14.61 -4.86 -5.75
C ALA A 228 -15.24 -6.23 -5.99
N ILE A 229 -14.42 -7.28 -6.02
CA ILE A 229 -14.88 -8.68 -6.16
C ILE A 229 -15.72 -9.09 -4.94
N TYR A 230 -15.22 -8.78 -3.72
CA TYR A 230 -15.96 -9.10 -2.50
C TYR A 230 -17.32 -8.38 -2.42
N ARG A 231 -17.39 -7.12 -2.84
CA ARG A 231 -18.63 -6.34 -2.86
C ARG A 231 -19.68 -6.97 -3.77
N ARG A 232 -19.27 -7.42 -4.96
CA ARG A 232 -20.16 -8.10 -5.93
C ARG A 232 -20.54 -9.51 -5.49
N TYR A 233 -19.64 -10.19 -4.81
CA TYR A 233 -19.98 -11.46 -4.17
C TYR A 233 -21.09 -11.31 -3.12
N CYS A 234 -21.11 -10.19 -2.39
CA CYS A 234 -22.16 -9.88 -1.42
C CYS A 234 -23.45 -9.29 -2.08
N ASN A 235 -23.35 -8.77 -3.31
CA ASN A 235 -24.44 -8.18 -4.08
C ASN A 235 -24.43 -8.76 -5.51
N PRO A 236 -25.02 -9.95 -5.72
CA PRO A 236 -24.98 -10.65 -7.02
C PRO A 236 -25.67 -9.91 -8.17
N ASP A 237 -26.49 -8.91 -7.87
CA ASP A 237 -27.19 -8.08 -8.87
C ASP A 237 -26.26 -7.05 -9.54
N GLU A 238 -25.04 -6.84 -9.01
CA GLU A 238 -24.03 -5.97 -9.63
C GLU A 238 -23.23 -6.77 -10.68
N GLU A 239 -22.93 -6.14 -11.83
CA GLU A 239 -22.07 -6.71 -12.87
C GLU A 239 -20.67 -7.07 -12.34
N GLU A 240 -20.05 -8.11 -12.92
CA GLU A 240 -18.73 -8.55 -12.53
C GLU A 240 -17.69 -7.44 -12.80
N PHE A 241 -16.77 -7.22 -11.83
CA PHE A 241 -15.74 -6.20 -11.96
C PHE A 241 -14.61 -6.68 -12.85
N VAL A 242 -14.40 -6.01 -13.98
CA VAL A 242 -13.28 -6.23 -14.89
C VAL A 242 -12.15 -5.25 -14.54
N TYR A 243 -10.95 -5.79 -14.28
CA TYR A 243 -9.77 -4.96 -14.03
C TYR A 243 -9.24 -4.37 -15.34
N PRO A 244 -9.18 -3.03 -15.50
CA PRO A 244 -9.00 -2.41 -16.80
C PRO A 244 -7.57 -2.48 -17.39
N TYR A 245 -6.53 -2.74 -16.58
CA TYR A 245 -5.13 -2.55 -17.03
C TYR A 245 -4.37 -3.85 -17.31
N ASP A 246 -4.99 -5.03 -17.21
CA ASP A 246 -4.38 -6.32 -17.53
C ASP A 246 -4.45 -6.59 -19.03
N LEU A 247 -3.42 -6.20 -19.76
CA LEU A 247 -3.31 -6.34 -21.22
C LEU A 247 -2.67 -7.67 -21.65
N GLY A 248 -2.50 -8.61 -20.70
CA GLY A 248 -1.75 -9.84 -20.88
C GLY A 248 -0.25 -9.67 -20.54
N TRP A 249 0.35 -10.75 -20.03
CA TRP A 249 1.65 -10.73 -19.37
C TRP A 249 2.78 -10.10 -20.20
N GLN A 250 2.81 -10.31 -21.53
CA GLN A 250 3.85 -9.75 -22.42
C GLN A 250 3.78 -8.23 -22.49
N ARG A 251 2.56 -7.68 -22.69
CA ARG A 251 2.36 -6.22 -22.72
C ARG A 251 2.58 -5.61 -21.36
N ASN A 252 2.14 -6.29 -20.31
CA ASN A 252 2.31 -5.84 -18.93
C ASN A 252 3.79 -5.73 -18.53
N LEU A 253 4.64 -6.71 -18.90
CA LEU A 253 6.09 -6.63 -18.73
C LEU A 253 6.70 -5.42 -19.46
N ARG A 254 6.30 -5.20 -20.73
CA ARG A 254 6.79 -4.05 -21.51
C ARG A 254 6.44 -2.71 -20.86
N HIS A 255 5.29 -2.62 -20.16
CA HIS A 255 4.89 -1.41 -19.42
C HIS A 255 5.78 -1.06 -18.23
N VAL A 256 6.59 -1.99 -17.75
CA VAL A 256 7.54 -1.72 -16.65
C VAL A 256 8.96 -1.58 -17.17
N PHE A 257 9.38 -2.48 -18.09
CA PHE A 257 10.78 -2.61 -18.49
C PHE A 257 11.14 -1.86 -19.78
N ASN A 258 10.15 -1.43 -20.58
CA ASN A 258 10.42 -0.67 -21.82
C ASN A 258 10.30 0.84 -21.61
N LYS A 259 11.43 1.52 -21.50
CA LYS A 259 11.51 2.98 -21.28
C LYS A 259 10.77 3.81 -22.32
N LYS A 260 10.81 3.40 -23.60
CA LYS A 260 10.13 4.12 -24.70
C LYS A 260 8.60 4.08 -24.59
N LEU A 261 8.03 2.98 -24.06
CA LEU A 261 6.60 2.88 -23.78
C LEU A 261 6.19 3.68 -22.54
N LEU A 262 7.08 3.79 -21.55
CA LEU A 262 6.88 4.61 -20.36
C LEU A 262 6.74 6.11 -20.69
N GLU A 263 7.44 6.60 -21.71
CA GLU A 263 7.41 8.00 -22.11
C GLU A 263 6.10 8.39 -22.81
N LYS A 264 5.49 7.49 -23.61
CA LYS A 264 4.30 7.79 -24.42
C LYS A 264 3.07 8.24 -23.63
N GLY A 265 2.84 7.68 -22.45
CA GLY A 265 1.67 8.02 -21.61
C GLY A 265 1.96 8.98 -20.46
N ALA A 266 3.21 9.44 -20.31
CA ALA A 266 3.68 10.27 -19.18
C ALA A 266 3.25 9.75 -17.78
N GLY A 267 2.80 8.49 -17.67
CA GLY A 267 2.25 7.89 -16.47
C GLY A 267 0.88 8.44 -16.05
N ILE A 268 0.13 9.03 -16.98
CA ILE A 268 -1.18 9.63 -16.75
C ILE A 268 -2.24 8.92 -17.60
N VAL A 269 -1.94 8.66 -18.87
CA VAL A 269 -2.84 7.95 -19.79
C VAL A 269 -2.41 6.50 -19.88
N TRP A 270 -3.36 5.59 -19.78
CA TRP A 270 -3.12 4.15 -19.73
C TRP A 270 -3.96 3.42 -20.76
N PRO A 271 -3.38 2.49 -21.50
CA PRO A 271 -4.17 1.57 -22.32
C PRO A 271 -4.98 0.64 -21.41
N VAL A 272 -6.18 0.31 -21.86
CA VAL A 272 -7.15 -0.50 -21.12
C VAL A 272 -7.66 -1.66 -22.00
N VAL A 273 -8.26 -2.65 -21.36
CA VAL A 273 -8.94 -3.76 -22.03
C VAL A 273 -10.26 -3.28 -22.66
N GLU A 274 -10.75 -4.01 -23.64
CA GLU A 274 -12.04 -3.75 -24.28
C GLU A 274 -13.19 -3.77 -23.26
N GLY A 275 -14.14 -2.87 -23.41
CA GLY A 275 -15.25 -2.69 -22.48
C GLY A 275 -14.93 -1.86 -21.22
N CYS A 276 -13.68 -1.43 -21.04
CA CYS A 276 -13.26 -0.57 -19.93
C CYS A 276 -12.71 0.77 -20.43
N ASP A 277 -12.71 1.77 -19.55
CA ASP A 277 -11.98 3.01 -19.71
C ASP A 277 -10.92 3.19 -18.60
N GLN A 278 -10.10 4.23 -18.73
CA GLN A 278 -9.04 4.49 -17.75
C GLN A 278 -9.57 4.96 -16.37
N TYR A 279 -10.86 5.30 -16.25
CA TYR A 279 -11.48 5.75 -15.01
C TYR A 279 -12.24 4.62 -14.29
N THR A 280 -12.46 3.46 -14.93
CA THR A 280 -13.19 2.30 -14.38
C THR A 280 -12.74 1.95 -12.96
N LEU A 281 -11.42 1.84 -12.72
CA LEU A 281 -10.88 1.56 -11.39
C LEU A 281 -11.08 2.73 -10.41
N THR A 282 -11.02 3.98 -10.92
CA THR A 282 -11.19 5.18 -10.08
C THR A 282 -12.63 5.31 -9.63
N ARG A 283 -13.61 5.10 -10.51
CA ARG A 283 -15.06 5.04 -10.17
C ARG A 283 -15.33 4.00 -9.09
N GLU A 284 -14.79 2.78 -9.25
CA GLU A 284 -14.91 1.75 -8.23
C GLU A 284 -14.31 2.21 -6.89
N GLN A 285 -13.15 2.84 -6.89
CA GLN A 285 -12.54 3.35 -5.65
C GLN A 285 -13.36 4.48 -5.01
N ILE A 286 -13.99 5.34 -5.82
CA ILE A 286 -14.90 6.40 -5.33
C ILE A 286 -16.12 5.77 -4.67
N ALA A 287 -16.75 4.77 -5.31
CA ALA A 287 -17.88 4.03 -4.77
C ALA A 287 -17.54 3.35 -3.43
N GLN A 288 -16.41 2.65 -3.35
CA GLN A 288 -15.93 2.04 -2.10
C GLN A 288 -15.70 3.06 -0.98
N LYS A 289 -15.26 4.27 -1.32
CA LYS A 289 -15.10 5.36 -0.33
C LYS A 289 -16.42 5.95 0.09
N ALA A 290 -17.38 6.10 -0.83
CA ALA A 290 -18.72 6.57 -0.52
C ALA A 290 -19.42 5.58 0.43
N GLU A 291 -19.37 4.29 0.12
CA GLU A 291 -19.89 3.23 0.98
C GLU A 291 -19.23 3.23 2.39
N LYS A 292 -17.91 3.40 2.43
CA LYS A 292 -17.21 3.54 3.71
C LYS A 292 -17.69 4.76 4.51
N ARG A 293 -17.96 5.89 3.85
CA ARG A 293 -18.48 7.10 4.50
C ARG A 293 -19.90 6.86 5.01
N ALA A 294 -20.75 6.22 4.23
CA ALA A 294 -22.12 5.88 4.63
C ALA A 294 -22.17 4.98 5.89
N ARG A 295 -21.16 4.10 6.07
CA ARG A 295 -21.02 3.24 7.26
C ARG A 295 -20.29 3.90 8.43
N THR A 296 -19.87 5.16 8.29
CA THR A 296 -19.17 5.87 9.35
C THR A 296 -20.15 6.24 10.46
N LYS A 297 -19.81 5.89 11.69
CA LYS A 297 -20.59 6.22 12.87
C LYS A 297 -19.93 7.31 13.68
N THR A 298 -20.74 8.18 14.29
CA THR A 298 -20.25 9.26 15.13
C THR A 298 -20.22 8.81 16.59
N PHE A 299 -19.11 9.05 17.25
CA PHE A 299 -18.90 8.76 18.66
C PHE A 299 -18.52 10.03 19.42
N ARG A 300 -18.89 10.08 20.71
CA ARG A 300 -18.41 11.10 21.65
C ARG A 300 -17.50 10.48 22.67
N CYS A 301 -16.35 11.07 22.90
CA CYS A 301 -15.42 10.68 23.93
C CYS A 301 -16.02 10.97 25.32
N ILE A 302 -16.05 9.95 26.20
CA ILE A 302 -16.53 10.07 27.59
C ILE A 302 -15.42 9.87 28.61
N ARG A 303 -14.31 9.23 28.20
CA ARG A 303 -13.11 9.00 29.04
C ARG A 303 -11.86 9.30 28.23
N PRO A 304 -10.83 9.92 28.83
CA PRO A 304 -9.64 10.28 28.09
C PRO A 304 -8.92 9.05 27.51
N ALA A 305 -8.41 9.19 26.29
CA ALA A 305 -7.50 8.23 25.68
C ALA A 305 -6.10 8.84 25.63
N THR A 306 -5.10 8.15 26.16
CA THR A 306 -3.73 8.67 26.30
C THR A 306 -2.93 8.65 24.99
N GLY A 307 -3.39 7.87 24.00
CA GLY A 307 -2.65 7.68 22.74
C GLY A 307 -1.43 6.74 22.84
N HIS A 308 -1.20 6.12 24.00
CA HIS A 308 -0.12 5.15 24.20
C HIS A 308 -0.40 3.84 23.46
N PHE A 309 0.68 3.16 23.05
CA PHE A 309 0.60 1.88 22.35
C PHE A 309 0.01 0.78 23.24
N LEU A 310 0.40 0.74 24.52
CA LEU A 310 -0.06 -0.19 25.54
C LEU A 310 -0.63 0.58 26.74
N PRO A 311 -1.93 0.94 26.74
CA PRO A 311 -2.55 1.74 27.80
C PRO A 311 -2.95 0.87 29.01
N LEU A 312 -2.01 0.11 29.61
CA LEU A 312 -2.26 -0.87 30.65
C LEU A 312 -2.94 -0.25 31.89
N PHE A 313 -2.37 0.83 32.40
CA PHE A 313 -2.85 1.48 33.62
C PHE A 313 -4.16 2.25 33.43
N SER A 314 -4.42 2.76 32.23
CA SER A 314 -5.60 3.58 31.95
C SER A 314 -6.79 2.80 31.38
N GLN A 315 -6.57 1.65 30.71
CA GLN A 315 -7.61 0.93 29.97
C GLN A 315 -7.70 -0.56 30.31
N GLY A 316 -6.74 -1.07 31.06
CA GLY A 316 -6.71 -2.44 31.56
C GLY A 316 -6.11 -3.47 30.59
N LEU A 317 -5.86 -4.66 31.14
CA LEU A 317 -5.09 -5.73 30.49
C LEU A 317 -5.71 -6.22 29.17
N ARG A 318 -7.03 -6.35 29.08
CA ARG A 318 -7.71 -6.85 27.86
C ARG A 318 -7.48 -5.99 26.64
N VAL A 319 -7.43 -4.66 26.82
CA VAL A 319 -7.13 -3.71 25.74
C VAL A 319 -5.69 -3.84 25.29
N CYS A 320 -4.76 -4.06 26.24
CA CYS A 320 -3.34 -4.25 25.95
C CYS A 320 -3.02 -5.58 25.26
N LEU A 321 -3.72 -6.66 25.60
CA LEU A 321 -3.51 -7.98 25.00
C LEU A 321 -4.07 -8.10 23.56
N SER A 322 -4.90 -7.15 23.13
CA SER A 322 -5.50 -7.16 21.79
C SER A 322 -5.22 -5.85 21.03
N PRO A 323 -3.96 -5.40 20.91
CA PRO A 323 -3.64 -4.18 20.19
C PRO A 323 -3.94 -4.35 18.71
N PRO A 324 -4.37 -3.30 18.00
CA PRO A 324 -4.47 -3.35 16.57
C PRO A 324 -3.06 -3.49 15.96
N CYS A 325 -2.80 -4.61 15.25
CA CYS A 325 -1.54 -4.84 14.54
C CYS A 325 -1.53 -3.96 13.27
N SER A 326 -1.20 -2.69 13.43
CA SER A 326 -1.05 -1.72 12.33
C SER A 326 -0.06 -0.64 12.73
N ASP A 327 0.60 -0.06 11.73
CA ASP A 327 1.51 1.08 11.84
C ASP A 327 0.79 2.43 12.05
N GLU A 328 -0.55 2.39 12.09
CA GLU A 328 -1.37 3.58 12.29
C GLU A 328 -1.24 4.10 13.73
N ALA A 329 -1.19 5.41 13.87
CA ALA A 329 -1.02 6.09 15.15
C ALA A 329 -2.16 5.77 16.14
N ARG A 330 -1.87 5.87 17.43
CA ARG A 330 -2.86 5.98 18.49
C ARG A 330 -3.10 7.46 18.75
N ILE A 331 -4.36 7.82 18.92
CA ILE A 331 -4.73 9.22 19.14
C ILE A 331 -5.06 9.49 20.60
N ARG A 332 -4.63 10.67 21.05
CA ARG A 332 -5.08 11.23 22.33
C ARG A 332 -6.46 11.85 22.11
N LEU A 333 -7.38 11.56 23.03
CA LEU A 333 -8.74 12.09 23.02
C LEU A 333 -9.07 12.59 24.43
N GLU A 334 -9.83 13.66 24.48
CA GLU A 334 -10.34 14.24 25.71
C GLU A 334 -11.87 14.08 25.79
N PRO A 335 -12.45 14.02 27.01
CA PRO A 335 -13.91 13.97 27.16
C PRO A 335 -14.58 15.13 26.41
N GLY A 336 -15.63 14.81 25.63
CA GLY A 336 -16.31 15.79 24.77
C GLY A 336 -15.89 15.73 23.30
N ASP A 337 -14.71 15.20 22.98
CA ASP A 337 -14.26 15.06 21.58
C ASP A 337 -15.27 14.25 20.76
N VAL A 338 -15.59 14.74 19.56
CA VAL A 338 -16.42 14.04 18.58
C VAL A 338 -15.54 13.31 17.57
N ILE A 339 -15.83 12.04 17.33
CA ILE A 339 -15.01 11.17 16.49
C ILE A 339 -15.87 10.48 15.44
N LYS A 340 -15.47 10.56 14.17
CA LYS A 340 -16.04 9.78 13.08
C LYS A 340 -15.31 8.45 12.97
N VAL A 341 -15.94 7.37 13.47
CA VAL A 341 -15.39 6.02 13.52
C VAL A 341 -15.69 5.27 12.23
N THR A 342 -14.65 4.70 11.64
CA THR A 342 -14.72 3.97 10.35
C THR A 342 -14.35 2.51 10.43
N ARG A 343 -13.68 2.07 11.51
CA ARG A 343 -13.27 0.67 11.72
C ARG A 343 -13.39 0.28 13.18
N PHE A 344 -13.74 -0.99 13.39
CA PHE A 344 -13.92 -1.61 14.70
C PHE A 344 -13.01 -2.83 14.79
N ARG A 345 -12.33 -3.00 15.92
CA ARG A 345 -11.59 -4.22 16.29
C ARG A 345 -11.79 -4.49 17.76
N GLN A 346 -12.38 -5.62 18.11
CA GLN A 346 -12.63 -6.06 19.50
C GLN A 346 -12.73 -4.93 20.56
N HIS A 347 -11.59 -4.44 21.04
CA HIS A 347 -11.48 -3.42 22.09
C HIS A 347 -11.02 -2.05 21.58
N TRP A 348 -10.88 -1.88 20.24
CA TRP A 348 -10.34 -0.68 19.63
C TRP A 348 -11.22 -0.15 18.52
N LEU A 349 -11.31 1.18 18.45
CA LEU A 349 -11.96 1.93 17.40
C LEU A 349 -10.93 2.72 16.62
N PHE A 350 -11.10 2.81 15.30
CA PHE A 350 -10.32 3.68 14.46
C PHE A 350 -11.20 4.78 13.90
N GLY A 351 -10.82 6.01 14.21
CA GLY A 351 -11.60 7.17 13.81
C GLY A 351 -10.77 8.41 13.55
N GLU A 352 -11.46 9.44 13.14
CA GLU A 352 -10.97 10.78 12.89
C GLU A 352 -11.66 11.74 13.87
N ARG A 353 -10.87 12.48 14.67
CA ARG A 353 -11.38 13.54 15.53
C ARG A 353 -11.96 14.66 14.66
N VAL A 354 -13.18 15.05 14.94
CA VAL A 354 -13.81 16.21 14.34
C VAL A 354 -13.29 17.43 15.09
N VAL A 355 -12.55 18.29 14.40
CA VAL A 355 -12.06 19.55 14.97
C VAL A 355 -13.20 20.58 14.86
N PRO A 356 -13.63 21.22 15.96
CA PRO A 356 -14.60 22.29 15.90
C PRO A 356 -14.13 23.43 14.98
N ASP A 357 -15.05 24.11 14.31
CA ASP A 357 -14.75 25.19 13.36
C ASP A 357 -13.90 26.31 13.98
N VAL A 358 -14.03 26.55 15.29
CA VAL A 358 -13.24 27.52 16.05
C VAL A 358 -11.73 27.17 16.07
N GLU A 359 -11.37 25.88 16.14
CA GLU A 359 -9.97 25.43 16.12
C GLU A 359 -9.41 25.34 14.68
N LEU A 360 -10.28 25.34 13.66
CA LEU A 360 -9.88 25.20 12.25
C LEU A 360 -9.10 26.42 11.75
N HIS A 361 -9.23 27.57 12.40
CA HIS A 361 -8.54 28.82 12.06
C HIS A 361 -7.08 28.88 12.57
N HIS A 362 -6.64 27.91 13.38
CA HIS A 362 -5.25 27.87 13.86
C HIS A 362 -4.29 27.36 12.76
N PRO A 363 -3.28 28.15 12.34
CA PRO A 363 -2.41 27.83 11.20
C PRO A 363 -1.65 26.50 11.35
N GLU A 364 -1.33 26.10 12.59
CA GLU A 364 -0.62 24.84 12.88
C GLU A 364 -1.49 23.59 12.68
N LEU A 365 -2.79 23.67 13.00
CA LEU A 365 -3.72 22.54 12.81
C LEU A 365 -4.06 22.32 11.33
N GLN A 366 -4.13 23.38 10.55
CA GLN A 366 -4.31 23.29 9.09
C GLN A 366 -3.13 22.55 8.41
N ARG A 367 -1.90 22.73 8.93
CA ARG A 367 -0.69 22.07 8.40
C ARG A 367 -0.58 20.59 8.77
N LYS A 368 -1.14 20.16 9.90
CA LYS A 368 -1.00 18.77 10.42
C LYS A 368 -2.01 17.78 9.82
N GLY A 369 -3.03 18.26 9.12
CA GLY A 369 -4.12 17.42 8.60
C GLY A 369 -4.99 16.79 9.71
N PRO A 370 -6.02 16.01 9.34
CA PRO A 370 -6.97 15.44 10.30
C PRO A 370 -6.29 14.45 11.25
N ILE A 371 -6.57 14.59 12.55
CA ILE A 371 -6.08 13.72 13.61
C ILE A 371 -6.83 12.38 13.52
N ARG A 372 -6.13 11.33 13.09
CA ARG A 372 -6.69 9.98 12.89
C ARG A 372 -5.87 8.93 13.61
N GLY A 373 -6.56 7.96 14.19
CA GLY A 373 -5.85 6.82 14.77
C GLY A 373 -6.76 5.89 15.55
N TRP A 374 -6.11 4.92 16.20
CA TRP A 374 -6.76 3.97 17.09
C TRP A 374 -6.90 4.52 18.50
N PHE A 375 -8.03 4.19 19.12
CA PHE A 375 -8.30 4.47 20.52
C PHE A 375 -9.17 3.36 21.13
N PRO A 376 -9.12 3.13 22.45
CA PRO A 376 -9.91 2.08 23.10
C PRO A 376 -11.41 2.36 23.00
N CYS A 377 -12.22 1.34 22.71
CA CYS A 377 -13.67 1.50 22.57
C CYS A 377 -14.37 1.96 23.86
N ARG A 378 -13.78 1.67 25.04
CA ARG A 378 -14.30 2.13 26.33
C ARG A 378 -14.22 3.64 26.55
N CYS A 379 -13.45 4.34 25.70
CA CYS A 379 -13.29 5.79 25.81
C CYS A 379 -14.44 6.56 25.17
N ALA A 380 -15.27 5.95 24.32
CA ALA A 380 -16.29 6.66 23.58
C ALA A 380 -17.60 5.89 23.46
N ILE A 381 -18.70 6.61 23.37
CA ILE A 381 -20.05 6.10 23.14
C ILE A 381 -20.55 6.52 21.75
N GLU A 382 -21.31 5.66 21.10
CA GLU A 382 -21.95 5.97 19.81
C GLU A 382 -23.05 7.01 20.01
N LEU A 383 -23.00 8.10 19.24
CA LEU A 383 -24.07 9.07 19.16
C LEU A 383 -25.10 8.55 18.12
N ILE A 384 -26.22 8.08 18.61
CA ILE A 384 -27.34 7.73 17.75
C ILE A 384 -28.00 9.05 17.36
N GLN A 385 -27.75 9.53 16.14
CA GLN A 385 -28.52 10.64 15.58
C GLN A 385 -29.96 10.16 15.40
N PRO A 386 -30.97 10.86 15.94
CA PRO A 386 -32.35 10.60 15.54
C PRO A 386 -32.39 10.71 14.00
N LYS A 387 -33.05 9.77 13.34
CA LYS A 387 -33.36 9.97 11.93
C LYS A 387 -34.21 11.24 11.87
N GLU A 388 -33.71 12.32 11.29
CA GLU A 388 -34.54 13.44 10.91
C GLU A 388 -35.56 12.89 9.90
N TYR A 389 -36.79 12.69 10.36
CA TYR A 389 -37.93 12.58 9.49
C TYR A 389 -38.12 14.00 8.92
N TYR A 390 -37.69 14.22 7.70
CA TYR A 390 -38.12 15.37 6.95
C TYR A 390 -39.65 15.21 6.79
N TYR A 391 -40.40 15.86 7.63
CA TYR A 391 -41.76 16.24 7.29
C TYR A 391 -41.58 17.24 6.15
N ALA A 392 -41.92 16.83 4.92
CA ALA A 392 -42.13 17.76 3.85
C ALA A 392 -43.32 18.62 4.30
N ASP A 393 -43.08 19.86 4.72
CA ASP A 393 -44.11 20.85 4.87
C ASP A 393 -44.77 21.01 3.49
N TYR A 394 -45.91 20.37 3.32
CA TYR A 394 -46.89 20.72 2.31
C TYR A 394 -47.44 22.08 2.74
N THR A 395 -46.77 23.19 2.37
CA THR A 395 -47.44 24.47 2.29
C THR A 395 -48.44 24.39 1.15
N ASP A 396 -49.66 24.29 1.55
CA ASP A 396 -50.88 24.40 0.75
C ASP A 396 -50.87 25.78 0.09
N GLN A 397 -50.56 25.86 -1.20
CA GLN A 397 -50.88 27.06 -1.99
C GLN A 397 -52.37 26.94 -2.36
N SER A 398 -53.23 27.49 -1.49
CA SER A 398 -54.60 27.77 -1.81
C SER A 398 -54.67 28.87 -2.87
N GLU A 399 -54.94 28.47 -4.10
CA GLU A 399 -55.52 29.41 -5.10
C GLU A 399 -56.96 29.76 -4.66
N GLU A 400 -57.15 31.05 -4.51
CA GLU A 400 -58.49 31.63 -4.36
C GLU A 400 -59.33 31.38 -5.62
N GLY A 401 -60.46 30.76 -5.46
CA GLY A 401 -61.47 30.52 -6.49
C GLY A 401 -62.84 30.33 -5.84
N GLU A 402 -63.71 31.27 -6.12
CA GLU A 402 -65.02 31.60 -5.62
C GLU A 402 -66.02 30.46 -5.34
N ALA A 403 -66.93 30.76 -4.45
CA ALA A 403 -68.02 30.04 -3.87
C ALA A 403 -68.94 29.30 -4.84
N ASP A 404 -69.47 28.14 -4.45
CA ASP A 404 -70.90 27.91 -4.35
C ASP A 404 -71.29 26.75 -3.39
N SER A 405 -72.43 26.88 -2.83
CA SER A 405 -73.11 26.16 -1.74
C SER A 405 -73.45 24.67 -2.01
N GLY A 406 -73.40 23.85 -0.97
CA GLY A 406 -74.24 22.63 -0.98
C GLY A 406 -73.73 21.44 -0.20
N GLY A 407 -74.42 21.12 0.88
CA GLY A 407 -74.10 20.16 1.93
C GLY A 407 -73.98 18.70 1.56
N GLY A 408 -73.50 17.94 2.55
CA GLY A 408 -73.53 16.51 2.57
C GLY A 408 -72.41 15.81 3.30
N HIS A 409 -72.60 15.44 4.56
CA HIS A 409 -71.75 14.51 5.32
C HIS A 409 -71.63 13.15 4.65
N GLN A 410 -70.44 12.66 4.35
CA GLN A 410 -70.21 11.21 4.28
C GLN A 410 -68.70 10.91 4.72
N HIS A 411 -68.57 10.00 5.69
CA HIS A 411 -67.38 9.32 6.11
C HIS A 411 -66.81 8.52 4.95
N VAL A 412 -65.53 8.75 4.61
CA VAL A 412 -64.80 7.87 3.71
C VAL A 412 -63.47 7.48 4.36
N THR A 413 -63.35 6.18 4.60
CA THR A 413 -62.12 5.47 4.95
C THR A 413 -61.16 5.49 3.77
N VAL A 414 -59.94 6.03 3.96
CA VAL A 414 -58.91 6.10 2.91
C VAL A 414 -57.97 4.90 3.01
N ASN A 415 -58.06 4.04 2.02
CA ASN A 415 -57.09 3.00 1.74
C ASN A 415 -55.80 3.61 1.16
N ASN A 416 -54.67 3.23 1.74
CA ASN A 416 -53.34 3.57 1.24
C ASN A 416 -53.03 2.85 -0.07
N GLU A 417 -53.04 3.52 -1.20
CA GLU A 417 -52.41 3.10 -2.43
C GLU A 417 -51.16 3.95 -2.74
N LYS A 418 -50.13 3.25 -3.21
CA LYS A 418 -48.78 3.71 -3.45
C LYS A 418 -48.72 4.67 -4.64
N ALA A 419 -48.20 5.87 -4.43
CA ALA A 419 -47.75 6.75 -5.51
C ALA A 419 -46.22 6.54 -5.75
N ASN A 420 -45.87 6.05 -6.93
CA ASN A 420 -44.49 5.98 -7.45
C ASN A 420 -44.06 7.34 -7.94
N ILE A 421 -43.07 7.95 -7.30
CA ILE A 421 -42.34 9.09 -7.86
C ILE A 421 -40.90 8.64 -8.08
N ALA A 422 -40.48 8.68 -9.34
CA ALA A 422 -39.13 8.40 -9.77
C ALA A 422 -38.20 9.52 -9.29
N THR A 423 -37.32 9.20 -8.33
CA THR A 423 -36.20 10.03 -7.95
C THR A 423 -34.92 9.28 -8.26
N ASN A 424 -33.98 9.94 -8.93
CA ASN A 424 -32.68 9.43 -9.33
C ASN A 424 -32.02 8.61 -8.22
N SER A 425 -31.86 7.32 -8.44
CA SER A 425 -31.52 6.32 -7.45
C SER A 425 -30.03 6.28 -7.16
N VAL A 426 -29.66 6.71 -5.95
CA VAL A 426 -28.55 6.09 -5.24
C VAL A 426 -28.94 4.63 -4.97
N PRO A 427 -28.12 3.62 -5.30
CA PRO A 427 -28.49 2.21 -5.14
C PRO A 427 -28.83 1.91 -3.68
N LYS A 428 -30.06 1.49 -3.41
CA LYS A 428 -30.49 1.03 -2.09
C LYS A 428 -29.84 -0.33 -1.81
N MET A 429 -28.90 -0.36 -0.87
CA MET A 429 -28.41 -1.62 -0.31
C MET A 429 -29.56 -2.44 0.29
N SER A 430 -29.65 -3.70 -0.11
CA SER A 430 -30.61 -4.67 0.44
C SER A 430 -30.47 -4.74 1.97
N LYS A 431 -31.57 -4.59 2.71
CA LYS A 431 -31.62 -4.68 4.18
C LYS A 431 -31.10 -6.03 4.74
N LYS A 432 -31.04 -7.10 3.92
CA LYS A 432 -30.47 -8.40 4.29
C LYS A 432 -28.94 -8.40 4.43
N ALA A 433 -28.22 -7.57 3.68
CA ALA A 433 -26.76 -7.50 3.77
C ALA A 433 -26.26 -6.73 5.01
N LEU A 434 -27.09 -5.85 5.58
CA LEU A 434 -26.76 -5.08 6.79
C LEU A 434 -26.97 -5.85 8.11
N ALA A 435 -27.80 -6.89 8.12
CA ALA A 435 -28.12 -7.67 9.32
C ALA A 435 -27.12 -8.83 9.59
N ASN A 436 -26.45 -9.33 8.56
CA ASN A 436 -25.51 -10.45 8.70
C ASN A 436 -24.06 -9.98 8.52
N GLY A 437 -23.40 -9.59 9.62
CA GLY A 437 -21.95 -9.35 9.69
C GLY A 437 -21.09 -10.59 9.43
N ASN A 438 -21.61 -11.63 8.77
CA ASN A 438 -21.02 -12.95 8.59
C ASN A 438 -20.81 -13.37 7.13
N CYS A 439 -20.55 -12.43 6.21
CA CYS A 439 -20.00 -12.85 4.93
C CYS A 439 -18.52 -13.22 5.16
N LYS A 440 -18.25 -14.54 5.34
CA LYS A 440 -16.87 -15.07 5.48
C LYS A 440 -16.12 -14.82 4.18
N GLN A 441 -14.94 -14.20 4.26
CA GLN A 441 -14.05 -14.06 3.12
C GLN A 441 -13.75 -15.45 2.52
N PRO A 442 -13.92 -15.64 1.20
CA PRO A 442 -13.47 -16.86 0.55
C PRO A 442 -11.93 -16.89 0.63
N THR A 443 -11.39 -17.93 1.24
CA THR A 443 -9.97 -18.21 1.22
C THR A 443 -9.56 -18.55 -0.21
N LEU A 444 -8.52 -17.89 -0.73
CA LEU A 444 -7.99 -17.98 -2.11
C LEU A 444 -7.43 -19.37 -2.53
N ASN A 445 -7.85 -20.46 -1.89
CA ASN A 445 -7.36 -21.83 -2.15
C ASN A 445 -8.38 -22.76 -2.84
N GLY A 446 -9.30 -22.27 -3.65
CA GLY A 446 -10.40 -23.05 -4.22
C GLY A 446 -10.60 -23.03 -5.74
N GLN A 447 -9.62 -22.59 -6.55
CA GLN A 447 -9.75 -22.69 -8.02
C GLN A 447 -8.69 -23.58 -8.65
N LYS A 448 -8.78 -24.89 -8.38
CA LYS A 448 -8.28 -25.93 -9.30
C LYS A 448 -9.34 -27.02 -9.39
N LYS A 449 -9.91 -27.17 -10.56
CA LYS A 449 -10.76 -28.23 -11.15
C LYS A 449 -12.16 -27.78 -11.49
N LYS A 450 -12.32 -27.36 -12.76
CA LYS A 450 -13.39 -27.80 -13.67
C LYS A 450 -13.14 -27.13 -15.04
N ASN A 451 -12.41 -27.80 -15.88
CA ASN A 451 -12.60 -27.79 -17.33
C ASN A 451 -12.31 -29.20 -17.83
N LYS A 452 -13.37 -29.86 -18.18
CA LYS A 452 -13.40 -30.89 -19.20
C LYS A 452 -13.91 -30.24 -20.45
#